data_29798cd2dc1f50783373a0411d09dd1c
#
_entry.id   29798cd2dc1f50783373a0411d09dd1c
#
_cell.length_a   1.000
_cell.length_b   1.000
_cell.length_c   1.000
_cell.angle_alpha   90.00
_cell.angle_beta   90.00
_cell.angle_gamma   90.00
#
_symmetry.space_group_name_H-M   'P 1'
#
loop_
_entity.id
_entity.type
_entity.pdbx_description
1 polymer ?
#
loop_
_entity_poly.entity_id
_entity_poly.type
_entity_poly.pdbx_seq_one_letter_code
_entity_poly.pdbx_strand_id
1 'polypeptide(L)'
;VAMPLPQCIETRAFTLDDERIELTAVVFAGITHILVPVSLWGENAAKKAERAARVWAKELPPVFGLLLFDEKEKSLKPLVAVEDVSLIWERGCGSGTSAVGAYLAAREKKDITVSLKQPGGVMHATVSYQNGAVTKIEITGSVAIVAEGTAYL
;
A
#
# COMPACT_ATOMS: atom_id res chain seq x y z
N VAL A 1 6.06 14.82 -4.19
CA VAL A 1 6.00 14.19 -5.52
C VAL A 1 4.56 13.88 -5.84
N ALA A 2 4.11 14.25 -7.06
CA ALA A 2 2.78 13.84 -7.58
C ALA A 2 2.79 12.34 -7.90
N MET A 3 1.69 11.68 -7.56
CA MET A 3 1.53 10.24 -7.76
C MET A 3 0.41 9.95 -8.76
N PRO A 4 0.46 8.80 -9.45
CA PRO A 4 -0.65 8.34 -10.29
C PRO A 4 -1.94 8.23 -9.49
N LEU A 5 -3.07 8.45 -10.17
CA LEU A 5 -4.39 8.24 -9.59
C LEU A 5 -4.78 6.75 -9.64
N PRO A 6 -5.55 6.25 -8.66
CA PRO A 6 -6.08 4.91 -8.74
C PRO A 6 -7.07 4.77 -9.90
N GLN A 7 -7.01 3.64 -10.60
CA GLN A 7 -7.99 3.28 -11.62
C GLN A 7 -9.32 2.87 -10.97
N CYS A 8 -9.26 2.16 -9.85
CA CYS A 8 -10.41 1.88 -9.00
C CYS A 8 -9.99 1.59 -7.55
N ILE A 9 -10.97 1.72 -6.65
CA ILE A 9 -10.92 1.28 -5.26
C ILE A 9 -12.12 0.38 -5.06
N GLU A 10 -11.89 -0.89 -4.76
CA GLU A 10 -12.95 -1.90 -4.70
C GLU A 10 -12.73 -2.88 -3.56
N THR A 11 -13.79 -3.57 -3.17
CA THR A 11 -13.69 -4.72 -2.26
C THR A 11 -13.46 -5.99 -3.05
N ARG A 12 -12.45 -6.77 -2.68
CA ARG A 12 -12.17 -8.10 -3.23
C ARG A 12 -12.22 -9.16 -2.14
N ALA A 13 -12.71 -10.34 -2.51
CA ALA A 13 -12.70 -11.50 -1.64
C ALA A 13 -11.48 -12.37 -1.94
N PHE A 14 -10.81 -12.79 -0.88
CA PHE A 14 -9.67 -13.70 -0.92
C PHE A 14 -9.94 -14.89 0.01
N THR A 15 -9.26 -15.99 -0.21
CA THR A 15 -9.29 -17.15 0.70
C THR A 15 -7.90 -17.40 1.25
N LEU A 16 -7.80 -17.55 2.58
CA LEU A 16 -6.59 -17.97 3.27
C LEU A 16 -6.97 -18.95 4.39
N ASP A 17 -6.35 -20.12 4.42
CA ASP A 17 -6.62 -21.16 5.43
C ASP A 17 -8.11 -21.52 5.56
N ASP A 18 -8.80 -21.67 4.41
CA ASP A 18 -10.24 -21.94 4.27
C ASP A 18 -11.16 -20.81 4.79
N GLU A 19 -10.60 -19.69 5.22
CA GLU A 19 -11.35 -18.49 5.59
C GLU A 19 -11.49 -17.54 4.40
N ARG A 20 -12.72 -17.09 4.14
CA ARG A 20 -13.00 -16.03 3.18
C ARG A 20 -12.81 -14.67 3.84
N ILE A 21 -11.99 -13.82 3.24
CA ILE A 21 -11.63 -12.51 3.75
C ILE A 21 -11.96 -11.47 2.67
N GLU A 22 -12.70 -10.43 3.04
CA GLU A 22 -12.97 -9.29 2.15
C GLU A 22 -12.04 -8.13 2.50
N LEU A 23 -11.27 -7.65 1.53
CA LEU A 23 -10.27 -6.59 1.68
C LEU A 23 -10.43 -5.53 0.61
N THR A 24 -10.00 -4.32 0.93
CA THR A 24 -9.96 -3.23 -0.04
C THR A 24 -8.75 -3.39 -0.96
N ALA A 25 -9.01 -3.37 -2.25
CA ALA A 25 -8.00 -3.27 -3.29
C ALA A 25 -7.98 -1.86 -3.86
N VAL A 26 -6.80 -1.27 -3.97
CA VAL A 26 -6.55 0.00 -4.66
C VAL A 26 -5.69 -0.30 -5.88
N VAL A 27 -6.27 -0.15 -7.05
CA VAL A 27 -5.67 -0.53 -8.32
C VAL A 27 -5.07 0.69 -9.00
N PHE A 28 -3.76 0.66 -9.24
CA PHE A 28 -3.05 1.63 -10.07
C PHE A 28 -2.59 0.99 -11.38
N ALA A 29 -2.24 1.81 -12.36
CA ALA A 29 -1.53 1.31 -13.52
C ALA A 29 -0.17 0.73 -13.08
N GLY A 30 0.01 -0.58 -13.23
CA GLY A 30 1.25 -1.29 -12.92
C GLY A 30 1.37 -1.89 -11.52
N ILE A 31 0.51 -1.55 -10.56
CA ILE A 31 0.50 -2.19 -9.24
C ILE A 31 -0.88 -2.18 -8.59
N THR A 32 -1.24 -3.27 -7.94
CA THR A 32 -2.44 -3.35 -7.09
C THR A 32 -2.04 -3.48 -5.63
N HIS A 33 -2.57 -2.62 -4.78
CA HIS A 33 -2.38 -2.70 -3.34
C HIS A 33 -3.61 -3.23 -2.63
N ILE A 34 -3.44 -4.23 -1.77
CA ILE A 34 -4.47 -4.80 -0.91
C ILE A 34 -4.24 -4.26 0.51
N LEU A 35 -5.20 -3.54 1.04
CA LEU A 35 -5.16 -3.04 2.41
C LEU A 35 -5.58 -4.13 3.38
N VAL A 36 -4.67 -4.52 4.26
CA VAL A 36 -4.89 -5.55 5.28
C VAL A 36 -4.85 -4.89 6.65
N PRO A 37 -5.99 -4.78 7.36
CA PRO A 37 -5.99 -4.28 8.73
C PRO A 37 -5.10 -5.17 9.63
N VAL A 38 -4.19 -4.57 10.37
CA VAL A 38 -3.31 -5.32 11.31
C VAL A 38 -4.13 -6.13 12.31
N SER A 39 -5.29 -5.59 12.73
CA SER A 39 -6.20 -6.26 13.66
C SER A 39 -6.77 -7.58 13.13
N LEU A 40 -6.80 -7.78 11.80
CA LEU A 40 -7.30 -9.02 11.20
C LEU A 40 -6.45 -10.24 11.60
N TRP A 41 -5.14 -10.06 11.74
CA TRP A 41 -4.19 -11.15 11.99
C TRP A 41 -3.37 -10.98 13.27
N GLY A 42 -3.48 -9.83 13.95
CA GLY A 42 -2.83 -9.55 15.22
C GLY A 42 -1.31 -9.73 15.16
N GLU A 43 -0.75 -10.40 16.15
CA GLU A 43 0.70 -10.63 16.28
C GLU A 43 1.28 -11.46 15.10
N ASN A 44 0.46 -12.25 14.44
CA ASN A 44 0.87 -13.09 13.31
C ASN A 44 0.76 -12.38 11.96
N ALA A 45 0.42 -11.09 11.93
CA ALA A 45 0.12 -10.36 10.71
C ALA A 45 1.23 -10.47 9.65
N ALA A 46 2.48 -10.34 10.02
CA ALA A 46 3.59 -10.43 9.07
C ALA A 46 3.71 -11.82 8.41
N LYS A 47 3.67 -12.89 9.22
CA LYS A 47 3.74 -14.29 8.71
C LYS A 47 2.54 -14.62 7.82
N LYS A 48 1.35 -14.21 8.24
CA LYS A 48 0.12 -14.42 7.45
C LYS A 48 0.15 -13.62 6.16
N ALA A 49 0.66 -12.38 6.15
CA ALA A 49 0.83 -11.59 4.95
C ALA A 49 1.77 -12.25 3.94
N GLU A 50 2.92 -12.77 4.37
CA GLU A 50 3.84 -13.49 3.49
C GLU A 50 3.21 -14.76 2.89
N ARG A 51 2.45 -15.50 3.70
CA ARG A 51 1.72 -16.67 3.23
C ARG A 51 0.61 -16.27 2.25
N ALA A 52 -0.17 -15.25 2.60
CA ALA A 52 -1.23 -14.71 1.75
C ALA A 52 -0.66 -14.23 0.41
N ALA A 53 0.46 -13.53 0.39
CA ALA A 53 1.11 -13.08 -0.83
C ALA A 53 1.43 -14.25 -1.78
N ARG A 54 1.95 -15.37 -1.25
CA ARG A 54 2.24 -16.57 -2.06
C ARG A 54 0.98 -17.27 -2.56
N VAL A 55 -0.08 -17.32 -1.75
CA VAL A 55 -1.35 -17.96 -2.12
C VAL A 55 -2.10 -17.11 -3.14
N TRP A 56 -2.21 -15.81 -2.88
CA TRP A 56 -3.00 -14.88 -3.69
C TRP A 56 -2.31 -14.40 -4.97
N ALA A 57 -1.00 -14.67 -5.13
CA ALA A 57 -0.27 -14.36 -6.37
C ALA A 57 -0.94 -14.94 -7.62
N LYS A 58 -1.68 -16.04 -7.50
CA LYS A 58 -2.42 -16.66 -8.62
C LYS A 58 -3.66 -15.85 -9.05
N GLU A 59 -4.15 -14.98 -8.18
CA GLU A 59 -5.37 -14.18 -8.36
C GLU A 59 -5.07 -12.69 -8.56
N LEU A 60 -3.84 -12.28 -8.26
CA LEU A 60 -3.39 -10.90 -8.31
C LEU A 60 -2.53 -10.63 -9.55
N PRO A 61 -2.42 -9.37 -9.98
CA PRO A 61 -1.49 -8.99 -11.05
C PRO A 61 -0.04 -9.34 -10.69
N PRO A 62 0.87 -9.41 -11.68
CA PRO A 62 2.28 -9.73 -11.47
C PRO A 62 3.00 -8.83 -10.46
N VAL A 63 2.52 -7.59 -10.29
CA VAL A 63 3.04 -6.66 -9.29
C VAL A 63 1.92 -6.25 -8.35
N PHE A 64 2.06 -6.60 -7.08
CA PHE A 64 1.08 -6.22 -6.06
C PHE A 64 1.73 -5.98 -4.70
N GLY A 65 1.03 -5.27 -3.83
CA GLY A 65 1.45 -5.07 -2.44
C GLY A 65 0.36 -5.47 -1.46
N LEU A 66 0.74 -6.19 -0.40
CA LEU A 66 -0.09 -6.36 0.78
C LEU A 66 0.34 -5.31 1.80
N LEU A 67 -0.56 -4.42 2.13
CA LEU A 67 -0.30 -3.28 3.02
C LEU A 67 -0.86 -3.59 4.41
N LEU A 68 -0.02 -4.01 5.35
CA LEU A 68 -0.45 -4.09 6.74
C LEU A 68 -0.64 -2.68 7.28
N PHE A 69 -1.89 -2.29 7.43
CA PHE A 69 -2.29 -0.94 7.82
C PHE A 69 -2.95 -0.94 9.20
N ASP A 70 -2.35 -0.20 10.13
CA ASP A 70 -2.95 0.14 11.41
C ASP A 70 -3.49 1.57 11.36
N GLU A 71 -4.79 1.70 11.25
CA GLU A 71 -5.43 3.01 11.15
C GLU A 71 -5.32 3.82 12.45
N LYS A 72 -5.34 3.15 13.61
CA LYS A 72 -5.24 3.80 14.91
C LYS A 72 -3.85 4.37 15.14
N GLU A 73 -2.83 3.57 14.89
CA GLU A 73 -1.43 3.96 15.06
C GLU A 73 -0.88 4.75 13.86
N LYS A 74 -1.64 4.88 12.79
CA LYS A 74 -1.22 5.46 11.51
C LYS A 74 0.09 4.84 11.05
N SER A 75 0.17 3.51 11.08
CA SER A 75 1.35 2.76 10.64
C SER A 75 1.05 1.89 9.43
N LEU A 76 2.08 1.73 8.59
CA LEU A 76 2.03 0.98 7.36
C LEU A 76 3.28 0.11 7.23
N LYS A 77 3.09 -1.20 7.02
CA LYS A 77 4.17 -2.13 6.66
C LYS A 77 3.86 -2.74 5.30
N PRO A 78 4.52 -2.28 4.24
CA PRO A 78 4.27 -2.76 2.88
C PRO A 78 5.05 -4.03 2.59
N LEU A 79 4.36 -5.08 2.13
CA LEU A 79 4.95 -6.28 1.56
C LEU A 79 4.66 -6.26 0.05
N VAL A 80 5.70 -6.06 -0.76
CA VAL A 80 5.57 -5.94 -2.21
C VAL A 80 6.08 -7.19 -2.89
N ALA A 81 5.27 -7.73 -3.78
CA ALA A 81 5.56 -8.88 -4.61
C ALA A 81 5.71 -8.46 -6.07
N VAL A 82 6.75 -8.98 -6.72
CA VAL A 82 6.94 -8.95 -8.17
C VAL A 82 7.09 -10.39 -8.62
N GLU A 83 6.18 -10.86 -9.48
CA GLU A 83 6.11 -12.24 -9.93
C GLU A 83 7.48 -12.73 -10.43
N ASP A 84 7.89 -13.92 -9.99
CA ASP A 84 9.16 -14.57 -10.30
C ASP A 84 10.44 -13.78 -9.97
N VAL A 85 10.31 -12.62 -9.30
CA VAL A 85 11.45 -11.74 -8.99
C VAL A 85 11.63 -11.56 -7.48
N SER A 86 10.63 -11.10 -6.75
CA SER A 86 10.82 -10.73 -5.35
C SER A 86 9.54 -10.73 -4.52
N LEU A 87 9.72 -10.93 -3.21
CA LEU A 87 8.73 -10.68 -2.16
C LEU A 87 9.46 -9.97 -1.02
N ILE A 88 9.25 -8.67 -0.89
CA ILE A 88 10.07 -7.79 -0.04
C ILE A 88 9.21 -6.95 0.89
N TRP A 89 9.58 -6.93 2.17
CA TRP A 89 9.11 -5.91 3.11
C TRP A 89 9.84 -4.61 2.84
N GLU A 90 9.14 -3.63 2.28
CA GLU A 90 9.72 -2.32 2.00
C GLU A 90 9.85 -1.48 3.27
N ARG A 91 10.92 -0.71 3.36
CA ARG A 91 11.12 0.25 4.46
C ARG A 91 10.28 1.52 4.29
N GLY A 92 9.93 1.85 3.05
CA GLY A 92 9.07 2.96 2.68
C GLY A 92 8.50 2.75 1.30
N CYS A 93 7.18 2.89 1.15
CA CYS A 93 6.44 2.63 -0.07
C CYS A 93 5.60 3.84 -0.46
N GLY A 94 6.00 4.52 -1.55
CA GLY A 94 5.27 5.68 -2.06
C GLY A 94 3.90 5.32 -2.62
N SER A 95 3.82 4.27 -3.43
CA SER A 95 2.54 3.79 -3.98
C SER A 95 1.61 3.22 -2.91
N GLY A 96 2.15 2.52 -1.90
CA GLY A 96 1.39 2.06 -0.74
C GLY A 96 0.84 3.23 0.10
N THR A 97 1.66 4.27 0.32
CA THR A 97 1.22 5.50 0.99
C THR A 97 0.09 6.19 0.22
N SER A 98 0.21 6.24 -1.11
CA SER A 98 -0.82 6.77 -2.00
C SER A 98 -2.12 5.96 -1.93
N ALA A 99 -2.01 4.63 -1.88
CA ALA A 99 -3.16 3.72 -1.79
C ALA A 99 -3.95 3.95 -0.51
N VAL A 100 -3.27 4.05 0.64
CA VAL A 100 -3.94 4.36 1.92
C VAL A 100 -4.59 5.73 1.88
N GLY A 101 -3.89 6.76 1.38
CA GLY A 101 -4.45 8.11 1.25
C GLY A 101 -5.69 8.14 0.36
N ALA A 102 -5.64 7.50 -0.81
CA ALA A 102 -6.76 7.40 -1.73
C ALA A 102 -7.96 6.67 -1.14
N TYR A 103 -7.71 5.54 -0.44
CA TYR A 103 -8.75 4.81 0.28
C TYR A 103 -9.44 5.67 1.34
N LEU A 104 -8.68 6.36 2.17
CA LEU A 104 -9.23 7.22 3.22
C LEU A 104 -10.05 8.37 2.62
N ALA A 105 -9.55 9.02 1.56
CA ALA A 105 -10.25 10.11 0.88
C ALA A 105 -11.58 9.63 0.26
N ALA A 106 -11.57 8.48 -0.41
CA ALA A 106 -12.77 7.90 -1.01
C ALA A 106 -13.80 7.46 0.03
N ARG A 107 -13.34 6.86 1.14
CA ARG A 107 -14.20 6.43 2.25
C ARG A 107 -14.86 7.62 2.95
N GLU A 108 -14.10 8.67 3.23
CA GLU A 108 -14.58 9.85 3.94
C GLU A 108 -15.20 10.91 3.00
N LYS A 109 -15.07 10.73 1.68
CA LYS A 109 -15.58 11.62 0.64
C LYS A 109 -15.12 13.07 0.80
N LYS A 110 -13.84 13.24 1.17
CA LYS A 110 -13.22 14.55 1.38
C LYS A 110 -11.72 14.51 1.12
N ASP A 111 -11.12 15.70 1.04
CA ASP A 111 -9.67 15.84 1.03
C ASP A 111 -9.05 15.27 2.30
N ILE A 112 -7.91 14.58 2.16
CA ILE A 112 -7.22 13.91 3.25
C ILE A 112 -5.75 14.33 3.24
N THR A 113 -5.23 14.58 4.45
CA THR A 113 -3.79 14.57 4.71
C THR A 113 -3.51 13.53 5.80
N VAL A 114 -2.67 12.56 5.50
CA VAL A 114 -2.31 11.49 6.42
C VAL A 114 -0.80 11.31 6.50
N SER A 115 -0.30 11.11 7.71
CA SER A 115 1.09 10.76 7.99
C SER A 115 1.17 9.30 8.40
N LEU A 116 1.93 8.50 7.67
CA LEU A 116 2.05 7.07 7.88
C LEU A 116 3.46 6.71 8.35
N LYS A 117 3.56 6.13 9.54
CA LYS A 117 4.80 5.56 10.06
C LYS A 117 5.12 4.28 9.29
N GLN A 118 6.31 4.19 8.72
CA GLN A 118 6.80 3.01 8.01
C GLN A 118 8.15 2.59 8.59
N PRO A 119 8.66 1.37 8.32
CA PRO A 119 9.92 0.92 8.90
C PRO A 119 11.13 1.84 8.64
N GLY A 120 11.12 2.60 7.55
CA GLY A 120 12.20 3.52 7.16
C GLY A 120 11.98 4.97 7.59
N GLY A 121 10.81 5.32 8.14
CA GLY A 121 10.48 6.69 8.52
C GLY A 121 9.01 7.03 8.33
N VAL A 122 8.70 8.31 8.24
CA VAL A 122 7.33 8.79 8.04
C VAL A 122 7.16 9.30 6.62
N MET A 123 6.10 8.87 5.97
CA MET A 123 5.66 9.42 4.69
C MET A 123 4.29 10.08 4.84
N HIS A 124 4.08 11.16 4.12
CA HIS A 124 2.84 11.91 4.14
C HIS A 124 2.15 11.79 2.79
N ALA A 125 0.83 11.60 2.79
CA ALA A 125 0.00 11.71 1.61
C ALA A 125 -0.98 12.87 1.76
N THR A 126 -1.06 13.72 0.74
CA THR A 126 -2.11 14.72 0.57
C THR A 126 -2.94 14.34 -0.64
N VAL A 127 -4.22 14.13 -0.43
CA VAL A 127 -5.15 13.61 -1.44
C VAL A 127 -6.34 14.55 -1.57
N SER A 128 -6.63 14.97 -2.79
CA SER A 128 -7.84 15.74 -3.11
C SER A 128 -8.95 14.81 -3.60
N TYR A 129 -10.16 15.02 -3.09
CA TYR A 129 -11.35 14.27 -3.46
C TYR A 129 -12.45 15.23 -3.91
N GLN A 130 -12.83 15.16 -5.17
CA GLN A 130 -13.82 16.05 -5.77
C GLN A 130 -14.72 15.28 -6.72
N ASN A 131 -16.00 15.67 -6.76
CA ASN A 131 -17.00 15.09 -7.70
C ASN A 131 -17.09 13.54 -7.62
N GLY A 132 -16.92 12.98 -6.42
CA GLY A 132 -17.03 11.53 -6.21
C GLY A 132 -15.77 10.73 -6.53
N ALA A 133 -14.64 11.39 -6.79
CA ALA A 133 -13.40 10.73 -7.17
C ALA A 133 -12.15 11.38 -6.53
N VAL A 134 -11.09 10.60 -6.40
CA VAL A 134 -9.74 11.09 -6.10
C VAL A 134 -9.21 11.81 -7.34
N THR A 135 -8.83 13.08 -7.18
CA THR A 135 -8.41 13.94 -8.30
C THR A 135 -6.92 14.31 -8.25
N LYS A 136 -6.28 14.18 -7.10
CA LYS A 136 -4.86 14.46 -6.91
C LYS A 136 -4.31 13.64 -5.77
N ILE A 137 -3.08 13.15 -5.93
CA ILE A 137 -2.30 12.54 -4.85
C ILE A 137 -0.90 13.11 -4.88
N GLU A 138 -0.43 13.59 -3.73
CA GLU A 138 0.95 14.01 -3.53
C GLU A 138 1.52 13.29 -2.30
N ILE A 139 2.75 12.81 -2.41
CA ILE A 139 3.48 12.27 -1.27
C ILE A 139 4.71 13.11 -0.97
N THR A 140 5.04 13.17 0.32
CA THR A 140 6.28 13.75 0.83
C THR A 140 6.92 12.85 1.86
N GLY A 141 8.24 12.92 1.98
CA GLY A 141 9.01 12.19 2.96
C GLY A 141 10.38 12.83 3.12
N SER A 142 11.14 12.43 4.13
CA SER A 142 12.51 12.87 4.31
C SER A 142 13.43 12.19 3.29
N VAL A 143 14.40 12.94 2.79
CA VAL A 143 15.44 12.45 1.88
C VAL A 143 16.79 12.82 2.46
N ALA A 144 17.73 11.86 2.46
CA ALA A 144 19.11 12.10 2.85
C ALA A 144 20.06 11.48 1.85
N ILE A 145 21.15 12.14 1.54
CA ILE A 145 22.26 11.57 0.77
C ILE A 145 22.99 10.61 1.69
N VAL A 146 23.01 9.34 1.33
CA VAL A 146 23.64 8.27 2.12
C VAL A 146 24.91 7.71 1.48
N ALA A 147 25.15 8.00 0.20
CA ALA A 147 26.36 7.64 -0.53
C ALA A 147 26.55 8.56 -1.74
N GLU A 148 27.79 8.80 -2.09
CA GLU A 148 28.21 9.44 -3.34
C GLU A 148 29.30 8.60 -3.99
N GLY A 149 29.33 8.53 -5.32
CA GLY A 149 30.33 7.76 -6.04
C GLY A 149 30.29 8.01 -7.54
N THR A 150 31.26 7.43 -8.26
CA THR A 150 31.34 7.50 -9.72
C THR A 150 31.03 6.12 -10.29
N ALA A 151 30.07 6.07 -11.23
CA ALA A 151 29.81 4.89 -12.03
C ALA A 151 30.52 4.99 -13.39
N TYR A 152 31.22 3.93 -13.80
CA TYR A 152 31.81 3.81 -15.13
C TYR A 152 30.91 2.90 -15.96
N LEU A 153 30.45 3.41 -17.11
CA LEU A 153 29.56 2.69 -18.03
C LEU A 153 30.40 2.14 -19.18
#